data_662d4b1126422078f71d5c67490f4961
#
_entry.id   662d4b1126422078f71d5c67490f4961
#
_cell.length_a   1.000
_cell.length_b   1.000
_cell.length_c   1.000
_cell.angle_alpha   90.00
_cell.angle_beta   90.00
_cell.angle_gamma   90.00
#
_symmetry.space_group_name_H-M   'P 1'
#
loop_
_entity.id
_entity.type
_entity.pdbx_description
1 polymer ?
#
loop_
_entity_poly.entity_id
_entity_poly.type
_entity_poly.pdbx_seq_one_letter_code
_entity_poly.pdbx_strand_id
1 'polypeptide(L)'
;MKNKPLLVAVAVLSLVSLVACSSPKKESSGPSSSESTSTSVVKETIESSSKVEKKTSDGDQSSEETKRIGSADYGYVNIPSDWKKYESVKNGDNIEYRDPSGNYAIILNASNREKANVAEGEEFGPDMMAKRFESGMNKTNKVVKISRSSVTVGGNEAIQVNMSLKSGNYTILWTFQKDDKVYNIVCVGDEKTIDQLTTYVKETWSFDGTGAVTD
;
A
#
# COMPACT_ATOMS: atom_id res chain seq x y z
N MET A 1 -13.83 -13.64 33.12
CA MET A 1 -14.01 -12.41 32.33
C MET A 1 -13.97 -12.83 30.88
N LYS A 2 -15.08 -12.72 30.14
CA LYS A 2 -15.18 -13.18 28.74
C LYS A 2 -14.64 -12.07 27.84
N ASN A 3 -13.46 -12.24 27.27
CA ASN A 3 -12.91 -11.37 26.25
C ASN A 3 -13.75 -11.55 24.98
N LYS A 4 -14.56 -10.56 24.65
CA LYS A 4 -15.24 -10.48 23.36
C LYS A 4 -14.19 -10.13 22.31
N PRO A 5 -14.01 -10.92 21.24
CA PRO A 5 -13.15 -10.53 20.14
C PRO A 5 -13.74 -9.25 19.51
N LEU A 6 -12.95 -8.19 19.50
CA LEU A 6 -13.27 -6.96 18.84
C LEU A 6 -13.14 -7.19 17.34
N LEU A 7 -14.24 -7.51 16.69
CA LEU A 7 -14.34 -7.57 15.23
C LEU A 7 -14.03 -6.19 14.66
N VAL A 8 -12.77 -5.97 14.35
CA VAL A 8 -12.34 -4.84 13.52
C VAL A 8 -12.73 -5.18 12.08
N ALA A 9 -13.97 -4.92 11.73
CA ALA A 9 -14.39 -4.95 10.35
C ALA A 9 -13.64 -3.83 9.61
N VAL A 10 -12.62 -4.20 8.86
CA VAL A 10 -11.93 -3.29 7.91
C VAL A 10 -12.86 -3.12 6.69
N ALA A 11 -13.94 -2.39 6.89
CA ALA A 11 -14.83 -1.95 5.81
C ALA A 11 -14.28 -0.64 5.20
N VAL A 12 -13.06 -0.67 4.64
CA VAL A 12 -12.39 0.55 4.20
C VAL A 12 -12.52 0.78 2.69
N LEU A 13 -12.95 -0.21 1.91
CA LEU A 13 -12.93 -0.11 0.44
C LEU A 13 -14.30 0.14 -0.22
N SER A 14 -15.39 0.25 0.55
CA SER A 14 -16.72 0.47 -0.02
C SER A 14 -17.23 1.92 0.03
N LEU A 15 -16.37 2.92 0.28
CA LEU A 15 -16.79 4.33 0.36
C LEU A 15 -16.51 5.14 -0.90
N VAL A 16 -16.70 4.56 -2.07
CA VAL A 16 -16.57 5.29 -3.34
C VAL A 16 -17.93 5.61 -3.96
N SER A 17 -18.97 5.75 -3.15
CA SER A 17 -20.25 6.25 -3.69
C SER A 17 -20.73 7.40 -2.83
N LEU A 18 -20.95 8.54 -3.47
CA LEU A 18 -21.62 9.76 -3.04
C LEU A 18 -20.70 10.94 -2.70
N VAL A 19 -20.33 11.73 -3.70
CA VAL A 19 -20.59 13.16 -3.71
C VAL A 19 -20.76 13.62 -5.16
N ALA A 20 -22.00 13.73 -5.58
CA ALA A 20 -22.36 14.58 -6.71
C ALA A 20 -22.85 15.92 -6.14
N CYS A 21 -22.54 17.00 -6.86
CA CYS A 21 -23.12 18.35 -6.81
C CYS A 21 -22.59 19.31 -5.75
N SER A 22 -21.78 20.26 -6.15
CA SER A 22 -22.26 21.61 -6.53
C SER A 22 -21.12 22.50 -7.06
N SER A 23 -21.34 22.98 -8.27
CA SER A 23 -20.62 24.10 -8.91
C SER A 23 -21.34 25.42 -8.53
N PRO A 24 -20.90 26.56 -9.07
CA PRO A 24 -19.64 27.29 -8.95
C PRO A 24 -19.87 28.74 -8.50
N LYS A 25 -18.82 29.49 -8.14
CA LYS A 25 -18.81 30.92 -8.46
C LYS A 25 -17.38 31.48 -8.58
N LYS A 26 -17.23 32.18 -9.63
CA LYS A 26 -16.17 32.99 -10.19
C LYS A 26 -15.88 34.22 -9.34
N GLU A 27 -14.60 34.63 -9.28
CA GLU A 27 -14.04 35.97 -9.52
C GLU A 27 -12.61 35.97 -8.99
N SER A 28 -11.64 36.21 -9.84
CA SER A 28 -11.15 37.39 -10.52
C SER A 28 -10.00 38.09 -9.78
N SER A 29 -8.95 38.32 -10.58
CA SER A 29 -7.82 39.28 -10.47
C SER A 29 -6.66 38.87 -9.57
N GLY A 30 -5.43 38.59 -10.03
CA GLY A 30 -4.64 39.32 -11.00
C GLY A 30 -3.28 39.69 -10.35
N PRO A 31 -2.18 40.03 -11.01
CA PRO A 31 -0.91 39.30 -10.89
C PRO A 31 0.18 40.15 -10.18
N SER A 32 1.29 39.49 -9.79
CA SER A 32 2.62 40.15 -9.76
C SER A 32 3.76 39.15 -9.58
N SER A 33 4.49 38.96 -10.55
CA SER A 33 5.92 38.97 -10.90
C SER A 33 6.92 39.21 -9.77
N SER A 34 7.97 38.42 -9.80
CA SER A 34 9.40 38.70 -10.07
C SER A 34 10.25 37.57 -9.50
N GLU A 35 10.97 36.92 -10.41
CA GLU A 35 12.39 37.08 -10.69
C GLU A 35 13.38 36.62 -9.62
N SER A 36 14.09 35.64 -10.04
CA SER A 36 15.54 35.53 -10.35
C SER A 36 16.42 35.07 -9.22
N THR A 37 17.23 34.06 -9.35
CA THR A 37 18.61 33.99 -9.85
C THR A 37 19.21 32.67 -9.41
N SER A 38 19.58 31.80 -10.28
CA SER A 38 20.83 31.30 -10.84
C SER A 38 21.96 30.89 -9.88
N THR A 39 22.56 29.75 -10.27
CA THR A 39 24.01 29.37 -10.21
C THR A 39 24.40 28.62 -8.93
N SER A 40 25.03 27.46 -8.95
CA SER A 40 26.09 26.94 -9.82
C SER A 40 26.35 25.44 -9.57
N VAL A 41 26.87 24.84 -10.59
CA VAL A 41 27.45 23.52 -10.74
C VAL A 41 28.66 23.32 -9.82
N VAL A 42 28.74 22.16 -9.12
CA VAL A 42 30.01 21.48 -8.83
C VAL A 42 29.84 20.01 -9.07
N LYS A 43 30.64 19.54 -10.00
CA LYS A 43 30.82 18.14 -10.40
C LYS A 43 32.04 17.65 -9.61
N GLU A 44 31.89 16.61 -8.85
CA GLU A 44 33.02 15.82 -8.38
C GLU A 44 32.72 14.32 -8.49
N THR A 45 33.51 13.73 -9.39
CA THR A 45 33.66 12.31 -9.62
C THR A 45 34.65 11.77 -8.61
N ILE A 46 34.30 10.76 -7.84
CA ILE A 46 35.29 9.87 -7.21
C ILE A 46 34.83 8.42 -7.39
N GLU A 47 35.52 7.73 -8.30
CA GLU A 47 35.61 6.26 -8.30
C GLU A 47 36.37 5.81 -7.05
N SER A 48 35.84 4.82 -6.34
CA SER A 48 36.67 3.91 -5.57
C SER A 48 36.00 2.57 -5.35
N SER A 49 36.57 1.57 -5.97
CA SER A 49 36.40 0.16 -5.70
C SER A 49 36.63 -0.16 -4.23
N SER A 50 35.73 -0.92 -3.59
CA SER A 50 36.12 -1.82 -2.50
C SER A 50 35.14 -2.95 -2.30
N LYS A 51 35.59 -4.10 -2.67
CA LYS A 51 35.50 -5.45 -2.14
C LYS A 51 34.53 -5.59 -0.94
N VAL A 52 33.35 -6.18 -1.23
CA VAL A 52 32.42 -6.60 -0.18
C VAL A 52 32.91 -7.91 0.42
N GLU A 53 33.41 -7.84 1.65
CA GLU A 53 33.59 -9.00 2.50
C GLU A 53 32.23 -9.49 2.99
N LYS A 54 31.93 -10.74 2.66
CA LYS A 54 30.75 -11.51 3.10
C LYS A 54 30.87 -11.76 4.60
N LYS A 55 30.27 -10.91 5.43
CA LYS A 55 30.11 -11.16 6.84
C LYS A 55 28.89 -12.05 7.06
N THR A 56 29.17 -13.32 7.26
CA THR A 56 28.18 -14.31 7.74
C THR A 56 27.82 -13.92 9.17
N SER A 57 26.66 -13.33 9.38
CA SER A 57 26.07 -13.23 10.71
C SER A 57 25.11 -14.41 10.86
N ASP A 58 25.60 -15.39 11.62
CA ASP A 58 24.82 -16.49 12.16
C ASP A 58 23.81 -15.90 13.17
N GLY A 59 22.60 -15.66 12.70
CA GLY A 59 21.44 -15.27 13.49
C GLY A 59 20.34 -16.23 13.10
N ASP A 60 19.90 -17.03 14.02
CA ASP A 60 18.80 -17.99 13.96
C ASP A 60 17.53 -17.32 13.42
N GLN A 61 17.43 -17.17 12.09
CA GLN A 61 16.22 -16.90 11.37
C GLN A 61 15.60 -18.27 11.08
N SER A 62 14.72 -18.72 11.99
CA SER A 62 13.75 -19.74 11.60
C SER A 62 13.05 -19.20 10.35
N SER A 63 13.36 -19.76 9.20
CA SER A 63 12.69 -19.41 7.95
C SER A 63 11.22 -19.85 8.10
N GLU A 64 10.37 -18.92 8.51
CA GLU A 64 8.92 -19.19 8.55
C GLU A 64 8.53 -19.65 7.15
N GLU A 65 7.85 -20.78 7.09
CA GLU A 65 7.36 -21.33 5.84
C GLU A 65 6.39 -20.33 5.20
N THR A 66 6.61 -20.03 3.93
CA THR A 66 5.78 -19.09 3.18
C THR A 66 5.02 -19.78 2.07
N LYS A 67 3.89 -19.19 1.67
CA LYS A 67 3.17 -19.52 0.46
C LYS A 67 3.00 -18.29 -0.41
N ARG A 68 2.94 -18.51 -1.73
CA ARG A 68 2.72 -17.45 -2.70
C ARG A 68 1.23 -17.32 -2.98
N ILE A 69 0.68 -16.12 -2.82
CA ILE A 69 -0.75 -15.81 -3.02
C ILE A 69 -0.91 -14.70 -4.04
N GLY A 70 -2.09 -14.61 -4.64
CA GLY A 70 -2.42 -13.53 -5.57
C GLY A 70 -3.20 -14.00 -6.78
N SER A 71 -3.24 -13.17 -7.81
CA SER A 71 -3.81 -13.49 -9.13
C SER A 71 -3.15 -12.63 -10.22
N ALA A 72 -3.39 -12.99 -11.48
CA ALA A 72 -2.93 -12.21 -12.62
C ALA A 72 -3.47 -10.77 -12.62
N ASP A 73 -4.62 -10.53 -11.99
CA ASP A 73 -5.23 -9.20 -11.92
C ASP A 73 -4.63 -8.32 -10.84
N TYR A 74 -4.09 -8.88 -9.75
CA TYR A 74 -3.65 -8.13 -8.56
C TYR A 74 -2.17 -8.27 -8.25
N GLY A 75 -1.45 -9.11 -9.02
CA GLY A 75 -0.09 -9.52 -8.73
C GLY A 75 -0.02 -10.58 -7.63
N TYR A 76 1.19 -11.01 -7.32
CA TYR A 76 1.46 -12.11 -6.40
C TYR A 76 2.49 -11.70 -5.35
N VAL A 77 2.38 -12.25 -4.15
CA VAL A 77 3.27 -11.98 -3.02
C VAL A 77 3.39 -13.21 -2.14
N ASN A 78 4.51 -13.38 -1.46
CA ASN A 78 4.65 -14.41 -0.44
C ASN A 78 4.12 -13.90 0.91
N ILE A 79 3.47 -14.82 1.65
CA ILE A 79 2.96 -14.58 3.01
C ILE A 79 3.25 -15.81 3.88
N PRO A 80 3.12 -15.74 5.21
CA PRO A 80 3.21 -16.92 6.05
C PRO A 80 2.23 -18.01 5.62
N SER A 81 2.68 -19.28 5.62
CA SER A 81 1.92 -20.41 5.07
C SER A 81 0.62 -20.70 5.83
N ASP A 82 0.56 -20.34 7.11
CA ASP A 82 -0.59 -20.57 8.01
C ASP A 82 -1.73 -19.56 7.82
N TRP A 83 -1.49 -18.44 7.13
CA TRP A 83 -2.54 -17.45 6.85
C TRP A 83 -3.62 -18.03 5.95
N LYS A 84 -4.87 -17.64 6.18
CA LYS A 84 -6.05 -18.15 5.46
C LYS A 84 -6.68 -17.08 4.60
N LYS A 85 -7.15 -17.49 3.42
CA LYS A 85 -7.98 -16.65 2.57
C LYS A 85 -9.25 -16.26 3.30
N TYR A 86 -9.57 -14.97 3.25
CA TYR A 86 -10.78 -14.44 3.83
C TYR A 86 -11.76 -14.05 2.73
N GLU A 87 -12.87 -14.76 2.66
CA GLU A 87 -13.95 -14.46 1.73
C GLU A 87 -14.97 -13.55 2.42
N SER A 88 -14.98 -12.28 1.99
CA SER A 88 -16.02 -11.36 2.43
C SER A 88 -17.14 -11.29 1.38
N VAL A 89 -18.36 -11.49 1.83
CA VAL A 89 -19.57 -11.39 0.97
C VAL A 89 -19.71 -10.02 0.30
N LYS A 90 -18.96 -9.02 0.74
CA LYS A 90 -19.01 -7.63 0.25
C LYS A 90 -17.80 -7.20 -0.59
N ASN A 91 -16.77 -8.03 -0.71
CA ASN A 91 -15.49 -7.62 -1.30
C ASN A 91 -15.22 -8.36 -2.61
N GLY A 92 -16.02 -8.13 -3.63
CA GLY A 92 -15.90 -8.82 -4.91
C GLY A 92 -14.62 -8.53 -5.72
N ASP A 93 -13.82 -7.54 -5.36
CA ASP A 93 -12.71 -7.03 -6.19
C ASP A 93 -11.36 -6.96 -5.45
N ASN A 94 -11.11 -7.87 -4.51
CA ASN A 94 -9.82 -7.99 -3.84
C ASN A 94 -9.50 -9.44 -3.43
N ILE A 95 -8.23 -9.69 -3.14
CA ILE A 95 -7.78 -10.90 -2.48
C ILE A 95 -7.33 -10.51 -1.07
N GLU A 96 -7.90 -11.14 -0.06
CA GLU A 96 -7.57 -10.89 1.34
C GLU A 96 -7.15 -12.19 2.02
N TYR A 97 -6.02 -12.14 2.74
CA TYR A 97 -5.57 -13.20 3.64
C TYR A 97 -5.40 -12.65 5.04
N ARG A 98 -5.73 -13.47 6.02
CA ARG A 98 -5.59 -13.13 7.45
C ARG A 98 -4.77 -14.17 8.18
N ASP A 99 -4.11 -13.70 9.23
CA ASP A 99 -3.44 -14.55 10.21
C ASP A 99 -4.43 -15.46 10.93
N PRO A 100 -3.98 -16.54 11.62
CA PRO A 100 -4.87 -17.45 12.34
C PRO A 100 -5.74 -16.79 13.42
N SER A 101 -5.31 -15.64 13.96
CA SER A 101 -6.12 -14.90 14.94
C SER A 101 -7.22 -14.05 14.29
N GLY A 102 -7.11 -13.78 12.98
CA GLY A 102 -8.00 -12.90 12.23
C GLY A 102 -7.79 -11.39 12.48
N ASN A 103 -6.73 -11.03 13.23
CA ASN A 103 -6.46 -9.64 13.59
C ASN A 103 -5.57 -8.90 12.59
N TYR A 104 -4.75 -9.64 11.85
CA TYR A 104 -3.80 -9.12 10.87
C TYR A 104 -4.20 -9.54 9.47
N ALA A 105 -3.91 -8.71 8.49
CA ALA A 105 -4.35 -8.96 7.12
C ALA A 105 -3.37 -8.41 6.08
N ILE A 106 -3.36 -9.06 4.92
CA ILE A 106 -2.86 -8.51 3.65
C ILE A 106 -3.98 -8.53 2.63
N ILE A 107 -4.10 -7.42 1.88
CA ILE A 107 -5.14 -7.23 0.88
C ILE A 107 -4.48 -6.79 -0.41
N LEU A 108 -4.77 -7.50 -1.51
CA LEU A 108 -4.34 -7.15 -2.86
C LEU A 108 -5.54 -6.67 -3.65
N ASN A 109 -5.39 -5.54 -4.33
CA ASN A 109 -6.42 -4.95 -5.18
C ASN A 109 -5.78 -4.23 -6.36
N ALA A 110 -6.50 -4.14 -7.47
CA ALA A 110 -6.14 -3.28 -8.59
C ALA A 110 -7.39 -2.61 -9.16
N SER A 111 -7.22 -1.37 -9.55
CA SER A 111 -8.28 -0.56 -10.15
C SER A 111 -7.78 0.10 -11.42
N ASN A 112 -8.62 0.15 -12.44
CA ASN A 112 -8.48 1.07 -13.55
C ASN A 112 -9.31 2.34 -13.27
N ARG A 113 -9.27 3.30 -14.20
CA ARG A 113 -10.00 4.56 -14.09
C ARG A 113 -11.50 4.37 -13.86
N GLU A 114 -12.11 3.43 -14.57
CA GLU A 114 -13.54 3.12 -14.48
C GLU A 114 -13.91 2.54 -13.11
N LYS A 115 -13.22 1.48 -12.67
CA LYS A 115 -13.43 0.87 -11.34
C LYS A 115 -13.22 1.87 -10.21
N ALA A 116 -12.24 2.77 -10.35
CA ALA A 116 -11.98 3.82 -9.38
C ALA A 116 -13.01 4.96 -9.43
N ASN A 117 -13.97 4.91 -10.37
CA ASN A 117 -14.99 5.94 -10.55
C ASN A 117 -14.39 7.36 -10.59
N VAL A 118 -13.40 7.53 -11.49
CA VAL A 118 -12.68 8.81 -11.65
C VAL A 118 -13.40 9.67 -12.64
N ALA A 119 -13.75 10.90 -12.25
CA ALA A 119 -14.46 11.84 -13.10
C ALA A 119 -13.64 12.22 -14.34
N GLU A 120 -14.31 12.64 -15.38
CA GLU A 120 -13.66 13.16 -16.58
C GLU A 120 -12.81 14.39 -16.23
N GLY A 121 -11.55 14.42 -16.69
CA GLY A 121 -10.59 15.49 -16.37
C GLY A 121 -9.89 15.35 -15.02
N GLU A 122 -10.28 14.43 -14.15
CA GLU A 122 -9.57 14.15 -12.91
C GLU A 122 -8.35 13.24 -13.20
N GLU A 123 -7.23 13.52 -12.56
CA GLU A 123 -6.02 12.69 -12.69
C GLU A 123 -6.22 11.34 -11.98
N PHE A 124 -5.95 10.24 -12.71
CA PHE A 124 -5.95 8.89 -12.15
C PHE A 124 -4.52 8.40 -11.95
N GLY A 125 -4.22 7.92 -10.76
CA GLY A 125 -2.88 7.41 -10.45
C GLY A 125 -2.69 7.07 -8.97
N PRO A 126 -1.46 6.67 -8.59
CA PRO A 126 -1.14 6.25 -7.23
C PRO A 126 -1.40 7.34 -6.19
N ASP A 127 -1.12 8.61 -6.51
CA ASP A 127 -1.32 9.72 -5.58
C ASP A 127 -2.80 9.92 -5.24
N MET A 128 -3.67 9.84 -6.25
CA MET A 128 -5.11 9.89 -6.04
C MET A 128 -5.59 8.74 -5.14
N MET A 129 -5.13 7.50 -5.40
CA MET A 129 -5.51 6.35 -4.60
C MET A 129 -4.99 6.48 -3.16
N ALA A 130 -3.76 6.94 -2.96
CA ALA A 130 -3.20 7.23 -1.64
C ALA A 130 -4.04 8.27 -0.88
N LYS A 131 -4.40 9.39 -1.53
CA LYS A 131 -5.25 10.44 -0.93
C LYS A 131 -6.64 9.91 -0.54
N ARG A 132 -7.26 9.10 -1.40
CA ARG A 132 -8.56 8.47 -1.11
C ARG A 132 -8.47 7.52 0.09
N PHE A 133 -7.43 6.71 0.15
CA PHE A 133 -7.18 5.80 1.27
C PHE A 133 -7.00 6.57 2.58
N GLU A 134 -6.16 7.59 2.60
CA GLU A 134 -5.95 8.44 3.78
C GLU A 134 -7.23 9.13 4.24
N SER A 135 -7.99 9.69 3.29
CA SER A 135 -9.27 10.33 3.59
C SER A 135 -10.26 9.34 4.20
N GLY A 136 -10.33 8.12 3.64
CA GLY A 136 -11.16 7.04 4.19
C GLY A 136 -10.76 6.66 5.61
N MET A 137 -9.47 6.47 5.85
CA MET A 137 -8.93 6.11 7.16
C MET A 137 -9.15 7.22 8.20
N ASN A 138 -8.94 8.48 7.83
CA ASN A 138 -9.17 9.64 8.72
C ASN A 138 -10.62 9.73 9.19
N LYS A 139 -11.59 9.42 8.31
CA LYS A 139 -13.02 9.39 8.67
C LYS A 139 -13.34 8.34 9.75
N THR A 140 -12.52 7.32 9.92
CA THR A 140 -12.73 6.30 10.96
C THR A 140 -12.42 6.79 12.36
N ASN A 141 -11.75 7.93 12.51
CA ASN A 141 -11.23 8.47 13.77
C ASN A 141 -10.32 7.48 14.54
N LYS A 142 -9.72 6.52 13.85
CA LYS A 142 -8.83 5.50 14.43
C LYS A 142 -7.35 5.81 14.22
N VAL A 143 -7.02 6.70 13.30
CA VAL A 143 -5.64 7.06 12.93
C VAL A 143 -5.04 8.00 13.96
N VAL A 144 -3.79 7.76 14.34
CA VAL A 144 -2.95 8.61 15.19
C VAL A 144 -1.98 9.42 14.33
N LYS A 145 -1.31 8.76 13.38
CA LYS A 145 -0.30 9.38 12.53
C LYS A 145 -0.36 8.80 11.13
N ILE A 146 -0.12 9.64 10.13
CA ILE A 146 0.06 9.26 8.73
C ILE A 146 1.39 9.83 8.26
N SER A 147 2.11 9.05 7.45
CA SER A 147 3.29 9.50 6.71
C SER A 147 3.35 8.84 5.34
N ARG A 148 3.95 9.52 4.37
CA ARG A 148 4.19 9.01 3.02
C ARG A 148 5.68 8.94 2.71
N SER A 149 6.05 7.99 1.88
CA SER A 149 7.38 7.88 1.28
C SER A 149 7.30 7.28 -0.11
N SER A 150 8.29 7.58 -0.95
CA SER A 150 8.49 6.89 -2.22
C SER A 150 9.37 5.67 -1.98
N VAL A 151 8.98 4.53 -2.56
CA VAL A 151 9.67 3.25 -2.43
C VAL A 151 9.59 2.49 -3.75
N THR A 152 10.27 1.35 -3.84
CA THR A 152 10.15 0.42 -4.96
C THR A 152 9.48 -0.87 -4.49
N VAL A 153 8.49 -1.36 -5.26
CA VAL A 153 7.81 -2.64 -5.05
C VAL A 153 7.79 -3.40 -6.37
N GLY A 154 8.43 -4.58 -6.41
CA GLY A 154 8.50 -5.40 -7.62
C GLY A 154 9.07 -4.64 -8.84
N GLY A 155 10.03 -3.74 -8.63
CA GLY A 155 10.61 -2.91 -9.68
C GLY A 155 9.78 -1.69 -10.10
N ASN A 156 8.61 -1.44 -9.49
CA ASN A 156 7.77 -0.29 -9.79
C ASN A 156 7.95 0.79 -8.72
N GLU A 157 8.01 2.05 -9.14
CA GLU A 157 7.94 3.19 -8.21
C GLU A 157 6.57 3.22 -7.53
N ALA A 158 6.56 3.25 -6.21
CA ALA A 158 5.35 3.17 -5.40
C ALA A 158 5.31 4.29 -4.35
N ILE A 159 4.12 4.75 -4.03
CA ILE A 159 3.85 5.55 -2.84
C ILE A 159 3.53 4.59 -1.71
N GLN A 160 4.29 4.66 -0.64
CA GLN A 160 4.01 3.97 0.62
C GLN A 160 3.36 4.94 1.59
N VAL A 161 2.17 4.59 2.09
CA VAL A 161 1.47 5.33 3.14
C VAL A 161 1.50 4.51 4.42
N ASN A 162 2.12 5.03 5.46
CA ASN A 162 2.22 4.39 6.77
C ASN A 162 1.24 5.06 7.74
N MET A 163 0.48 4.26 8.47
CA MET A 163 -0.46 4.74 9.48
C MET A 163 -0.28 3.99 10.78
N SER A 164 -0.20 4.72 11.90
CA SER A 164 -0.37 4.15 13.23
C SER A 164 -1.80 4.36 13.72
N LEU A 165 -2.36 3.36 14.36
CA LEU A 165 -3.75 3.36 14.82
C LEU A 165 -3.84 3.45 16.34
N LYS A 166 -4.94 3.99 16.85
CA LYS A 166 -5.23 4.08 18.30
C LYS A 166 -5.26 2.71 19.00
N SER A 167 -5.44 1.64 18.26
CA SER A 167 -5.38 0.26 18.77
C SER A 167 -3.97 -0.24 19.07
N GLY A 168 -2.93 0.50 18.66
CA GLY A 168 -1.54 0.05 18.67
C GLY A 168 -1.12 -0.68 17.39
N ASN A 169 -2.04 -1.00 16.49
CA ASN A 169 -1.74 -1.60 15.21
C ASN A 169 -1.28 -0.55 14.19
N TYR A 170 -0.69 -1.03 13.12
CA TYR A 170 -0.25 -0.26 11.97
C TYR A 170 -1.02 -0.69 10.72
N THR A 171 -1.12 0.22 9.77
CA THR A 171 -1.60 -0.07 8.42
C THR A 171 -0.62 0.54 7.43
N ILE A 172 -0.20 -0.24 6.45
CA ILE A 172 0.62 0.25 5.33
C ILE A 172 -0.15 0.01 4.03
N LEU A 173 -0.17 1.02 3.17
CA LEU A 173 -0.58 0.92 1.78
C LEU A 173 0.65 1.14 0.90
N TRP A 174 0.90 0.26 -0.05
CA TRP A 174 1.70 0.52 -1.24
C TRP A 174 0.78 0.68 -2.43
N THR A 175 0.94 1.78 -3.16
CA THR A 175 0.17 2.04 -4.37
C THR A 175 1.09 2.47 -5.49
N PHE A 176 0.95 1.87 -6.66
CA PHE A 176 1.76 2.14 -7.84
C PHE A 176 0.96 1.86 -9.10
N GLN A 177 1.36 2.48 -10.21
CA GLN A 177 0.69 2.31 -11.50
C GLN A 177 1.55 1.44 -12.41
N LYS A 178 0.88 0.55 -13.12
CA LYS A 178 1.43 -0.13 -14.29
C LYS A 178 0.36 -0.22 -15.36
N ASP A 179 0.70 0.22 -16.55
CA ASP A 179 -0.21 0.34 -17.67
C ASP A 179 -1.42 1.23 -17.30
N ASP A 180 -2.63 0.75 -17.50
CA ASP A 180 -3.88 1.44 -17.18
C ASP A 180 -4.42 1.14 -15.77
N LYS A 181 -3.70 0.35 -14.96
CA LYS A 181 -4.12 -0.07 -13.62
C LYS A 181 -3.25 0.55 -12.53
N VAL A 182 -3.89 0.89 -11.42
CA VAL A 182 -3.23 1.19 -10.14
C VAL A 182 -3.40 0.00 -9.21
N TYR A 183 -2.28 -0.54 -8.75
CA TYR A 183 -2.19 -1.66 -7.84
C TYR A 183 -2.08 -1.16 -6.41
N ASN A 184 -2.81 -1.78 -5.50
CA ASN A 184 -2.82 -1.44 -4.10
C ASN A 184 -2.57 -2.69 -3.27
N ILE A 185 -1.58 -2.63 -2.36
CA ILE A 185 -1.28 -3.65 -1.39
C ILE A 185 -1.48 -3.03 -0.02
N VAL A 186 -2.38 -3.57 0.78
CA VAL A 186 -2.64 -3.07 2.14
C VAL A 186 -2.27 -4.15 3.14
N CYS A 187 -1.44 -3.80 4.12
CA CYS A 187 -1.11 -4.66 5.25
C CYS A 187 -1.62 -4.04 6.55
N VAL A 188 -2.16 -4.88 7.42
CA VAL A 188 -2.63 -4.49 8.76
C VAL A 188 -2.02 -5.46 9.77
N GLY A 189 -1.40 -4.94 10.84
CA GLY A 189 -0.78 -5.76 11.86
C GLY A 189 -0.20 -4.96 13.01
N ASP A 190 0.37 -5.66 13.99
CA ASP A 190 1.27 -5.07 14.95
C ASP A 190 2.64 -4.74 14.30
N GLU A 191 3.56 -4.15 15.04
CA GLU A 191 4.85 -3.71 14.51
C GLU A 191 5.64 -4.87 13.90
N LYS A 192 5.74 -6.01 14.61
CA LYS A 192 6.47 -7.18 14.14
C LYS A 192 5.86 -7.75 12.84
N THR A 193 4.55 -7.89 12.81
CA THR A 193 3.84 -8.41 11.63
C THR A 193 4.00 -7.48 10.44
N ILE A 194 3.91 -6.16 10.65
CA ILE A 194 4.08 -5.17 9.59
C ILE A 194 5.50 -5.18 9.03
N ASP A 195 6.53 -5.32 9.86
CA ASP A 195 7.92 -5.41 9.40
C ASP A 195 8.12 -6.65 8.53
N GLN A 196 7.58 -7.80 8.95
CA GLN A 196 7.64 -9.04 8.20
C GLN A 196 6.91 -8.93 6.85
N LEU A 197 5.66 -8.45 6.85
CA LEU A 197 4.88 -8.26 5.62
C LEU A 197 5.52 -7.23 4.69
N THR A 198 6.13 -6.17 5.24
CA THR A 198 6.86 -5.18 4.44
C THR A 198 8.02 -5.83 3.69
N THR A 199 8.77 -6.71 4.35
CA THR A 199 9.85 -7.47 3.73
C THR A 199 9.29 -8.35 2.60
N TYR A 200 8.25 -9.13 2.86
CA TYR A 200 7.65 -9.98 1.84
C TYR A 200 7.15 -9.17 0.63
N VAL A 201 6.44 -8.07 0.87
CA VAL A 201 5.93 -7.22 -0.22
C VAL A 201 7.07 -6.68 -1.08
N LYS A 202 8.11 -6.12 -0.45
CA LYS A 202 9.23 -5.52 -1.19
C LYS A 202 10.07 -6.53 -1.97
N GLU A 203 10.28 -7.72 -1.40
CA GLU A 203 11.17 -8.73 -1.97
C GLU A 203 10.47 -9.69 -2.93
N THR A 204 9.17 -9.96 -2.73
CA THR A 204 8.51 -11.06 -3.43
C THR A 204 7.34 -10.64 -4.30
N TRP A 205 6.83 -9.40 -4.17
CA TRP A 205 5.73 -8.99 -5.02
C TRP A 205 6.15 -8.91 -6.48
N SER A 206 5.37 -9.55 -7.36
CA SER A 206 5.59 -9.52 -8.81
C SER A 206 4.32 -9.91 -9.57
N PHE A 207 4.38 -9.82 -10.92
CA PHE A 207 3.34 -10.35 -11.80
C PHE A 207 3.51 -11.83 -12.12
N ASP A 208 4.63 -12.45 -11.72
CA ASP A 208 4.87 -13.87 -11.92
C ASP A 208 4.11 -14.70 -10.86
N GLY A 209 3.17 -15.50 -11.32
CA GLY A 209 2.36 -16.39 -10.50
C GLY A 209 2.94 -17.78 -10.29
N THR A 210 4.19 -18.03 -10.71
CA THR A 210 4.84 -19.34 -10.52
C THR A 210 4.84 -19.73 -9.04
N GLY A 211 4.32 -20.91 -8.73
CA GLY A 211 4.21 -21.43 -7.36
C GLY A 211 3.09 -20.83 -6.52
N ALA A 212 2.22 -19.99 -7.10
CA ALA A 212 1.07 -19.47 -6.37
C ALA A 212 0.06 -20.59 -6.05
N VAL A 213 -0.48 -20.55 -4.83
CA VAL A 213 -1.55 -21.46 -4.43
C VAL A 213 -2.87 -21.02 -5.07
N THR A 214 -3.61 -22.00 -5.59
CA THR A 214 -5.00 -21.83 -6.04
C THR A 214 -5.88 -22.37 -4.92
N ASP A 215 -6.46 -21.44 -4.14
CA ASP A 215 -7.46 -21.79 -3.11
C ASP A 215 -8.87 -21.85 -3.72
#